data_df513163158b1758a4fcaaedb4443288
#
_entry.id   df513163158b1758a4fcaaedb4443288
#
_cell.length_a   1.000
_cell.length_b   1.000
_cell.length_c   1.000
_cell.angle_alpha   90.00
_cell.angle_beta   90.00
_cell.angle_gamma   90.00
#
_symmetry.space_group_name_H-M   'P 1'
#
loop_
_entity.id
_entity.type
_entity.pdbx_description
1 polymer ?
#
loop_
_entity_poly.entity_id
_entity_poly.type
_entity_poly.pdbx_seq_one_letter_code
_entity_poly.pdbx_strand_id
1 'polypeptide(L)'
;MDEYYLLTFESTHAAISTEKILKPAEVRIMPVPRFISASCGISIRISPDRRVQAEQIFREQSKLTVDDYTYYHVKRDKESGETDCRQIEHIV
;
A
#
# COMPACT_ATOMS: atom_id res chain seq x y z
N MET A 1 15.08 2.18 -11.71
CA MET A 1 13.65 2.43 -11.57
C MET A 1 13.20 2.04 -10.16
N ASP A 2 12.54 2.93 -9.45
CA ASP A 2 11.94 2.61 -8.17
C ASP A 2 10.56 2.00 -8.39
N GLU A 3 10.32 0.89 -7.74
CA GLU A 3 9.04 0.19 -7.84
C GLU A 3 8.60 -0.22 -6.44
N TYR A 4 7.33 0.01 -6.14
CA TYR A 4 6.76 -0.45 -4.87
C TYR A 4 5.25 -0.57 -4.98
N TYR A 5 4.65 -1.21 -4.00
CA TYR A 5 3.19 -1.29 -3.87
C TYR A 5 2.77 -0.43 -2.70
N LEU A 6 1.58 0.14 -2.80
CA LEU A 6 1.10 1.09 -1.83
C LEU A 6 -0.35 0.80 -1.46
N LEU A 7 -0.62 0.78 -0.15
CA LEU A 7 -1.97 0.70 0.38
C LEU A 7 -2.36 2.05 0.96
N THR A 8 -3.50 2.58 0.52
CA THR A 8 -4.11 3.75 1.13
C THR A 8 -5.40 3.34 1.81
N PHE A 9 -5.87 4.13 2.76
CA PHE A 9 -6.96 3.74 3.64
C PHE A 9 -8.00 4.83 3.78
N GLU A 10 -9.24 4.44 4.09
CA GLU A 10 -10.32 5.37 4.35
C GLU A 10 -10.27 5.94 5.78
N SER A 11 -9.55 5.28 6.70
CA SER A 11 -9.40 5.74 8.07
C SER A 11 -8.02 5.46 8.62
N THR A 12 -7.59 6.27 9.58
CA THR A 12 -6.32 6.06 10.28
C THR A 12 -6.32 4.74 11.04
N HIS A 13 -7.47 4.35 11.59
CA HIS A 13 -7.61 3.08 12.30
C HIS A 13 -7.30 1.89 11.38
N ALA A 14 -7.84 1.91 10.15
CA ALA A 14 -7.57 0.86 9.18
C ALA A 14 -6.07 0.79 8.83
N ALA A 15 -5.43 1.95 8.68
CA ALA A 15 -3.99 2.01 8.37
C ALA A 15 -3.15 1.41 9.50
N ILE A 16 -3.45 1.77 10.75
CA ILE A 16 -2.69 1.30 11.90
C ILE A 16 -2.88 -0.20 12.10
N SER A 17 -4.11 -0.71 11.98
CA SER A 17 -4.38 -2.14 12.14
C SER A 17 -3.68 -2.96 11.05
N THR A 18 -3.64 -2.44 9.82
CA THR A 18 -2.94 -3.12 8.72
C THR A 18 -1.43 -3.13 8.93
N GLU A 19 -0.86 -2.02 9.39
CA GLU A 19 0.58 -1.95 9.68
C GLU A 19 0.96 -3.02 10.71
N LYS A 20 0.15 -3.23 11.73
CA LYS A 20 0.43 -4.23 12.76
C LYS A 20 0.50 -5.64 12.20
N ILE A 21 -0.43 -6.03 11.34
CA ILE A 21 -0.44 -7.39 10.79
C ILE A 21 0.63 -7.59 9.73
N LEU A 22 1.06 -6.52 9.05
CA LEU A 22 2.05 -6.61 7.97
C LEU A 22 3.49 -6.43 8.44
N LYS A 23 3.75 -6.28 9.73
CA LYS A 23 5.11 -6.16 10.25
C LYS A 23 6.07 -7.26 9.77
N PRO A 24 5.66 -8.54 9.72
CA PRO A 24 6.57 -9.59 9.21
C PRO A 24 7.00 -9.39 7.76
N ALA A 25 6.21 -8.66 6.97
CA ALA A 25 6.55 -8.33 5.58
C ALA A 25 7.45 -7.09 5.47
N GLU A 26 7.89 -6.53 6.60
CA GLU A 26 8.80 -5.37 6.64
C GLU A 26 8.27 -4.16 5.89
N VAL A 27 6.96 -3.93 5.99
CA VAL A 27 6.33 -2.77 5.35
C VAL A 27 6.70 -1.48 6.06
N ARG A 28 6.53 -0.35 5.39
CA ARG A 28 6.83 0.97 5.94
C ARG A 28 5.62 1.88 5.87
N ILE A 29 5.40 2.62 6.96
CA ILE A 29 4.40 3.68 6.97
C ILE A 29 5.02 4.92 6.33
N MET A 30 4.23 5.60 5.48
CA MET A 30 4.66 6.85 4.85
C MET A 30 3.44 7.74 4.62
N PRO A 31 3.64 9.06 4.47
CA PRO A 31 2.54 9.94 4.07
C PRO A 31 2.02 9.54 2.69
N VAL A 32 0.73 9.75 2.45
CA VAL A 32 0.16 9.49 1.13
C VAL A 32 0.82 10.43 0.12
N PRO A 33 1.38 9.88 -0.99
CA PRO A 33 2.00 10.72 -2.02
C PRO A 33 1.01 11.70 -2.63
N ARG A 34 1.54 12.84 -3.12
CA ARG A 34 0.71 13.91 -3.67
C ARG A 34 -0.10 13.52 -4.89
N PHE A 35 0.37 12.52 -5.63
CA PHE A 35 -0.33 12.04 -6.83
C PHE A 35 -1.48 11.09 -6.51
N ILE A 36 -1.71 10.80 -5.24
CA ILE A 36 -2.82 9.94 -4.80
C ILE A 36 -3.73 10.73 -3.87
N SER A 37 -5.04 10.62 -4.10
CA SER A 37 -6.05 11.19 -3.21
C SER A 37 -6.56 10.08 -2.29
N ALA A 38 -6.55 10.35 -0.98
CA ALA A 38 -7.03 9.39 0.01
C ALA A 38 -7.61 10.13 1.22
N SER A 39 -8.58 9.51 1.89
CA SER A 39 -9.23 10.10 3.07
C SER A 39 -8.32 10.15 4.27
N CYS A 40 -7.44 9.15 4.41
CA CYS A 40 -6.44 9.09 5.47
C CYS A 40 -5.09 9.57 4.94
N GLY A 41 -4.35 10.35 5.73
CA GLY A 41 -3.03 10.85 5.35
C GLY A 41 -1.91 9.83 5.46
N ILE A 42 -2.20 8.59 5.87
CA ILE A 42 -1.21 7.54 6.09
C ILE A 42 -1.35 6.47 5.02
N SER A 43 -0.21 6.02 4.48
CA SER A 43 -0.17 4.89 3.55
C SER A 43 0.87 3.88 3.99
N ILE A 44 0.79 2.67 3.43
CA ILE A 44 1.75 1.60 3.70
C ILE A 44 2.44 1.22 2.42
N ARG A 45 3.79 1.29 2.44
CA ARG A 45 4.63 0.91 1.31
C ARG A 45 5.07 -0.53 1.46
N ILE A 46 4.90 -1.30 0.40
CA ILE A 46 5.31 -2.71 0.33
C ILE A 46 6.37 -2.84 -0.76
N SER A 47 7.55 -3.38 -0.40
CA SER A 47 8.60 -3.65 -1.38
C SER A 47 8.18 -4.78 -2.33
N PRO A 48 8.58 -4.73 -3.61
CA PRO A 48 8.17 -5.77 -4.58
C PRO A 48 8.56 -7.19 -4.15
N ASP A 49 9.71 -7.36 -3.51
CA ASP A 49 10.17 -8.66 -3.02
C ASP A 49 9.38 -9.17 -1.82
N ARG A 50 8.59 -8.30 -1.18
CA ARG A 50 7.73 -8.65 -0.05
C ARG A 50 6.25 -8.70 -0.41
N ARG A 51 5.91 -8.43 -1.66
CA ARG A 51 4.53 -8.34 -2.11
C ARG A 51 3.73 -9.60 -1.81
N VAL A 52 4.25 -10.77 -2.19
CA VAL A 52 3.52 -12.03 -2.03
C VAL A 52 3.27 -12.30 -0.55
N GLN A 53 4.28 -12.09 0.28
CA GLN A 53 4.14 -12.28 1.73
C GLN A 53 3.12 -11.32 2.33
N ALA A 54 3.18 -10.04 1.95
CA ALA A 54 2.26 -9.03 2.46
C ALA A 54 0.82 -9.34 2.05
N GLU A 55 0.60 -9.70 0.79
CA GLU A 55 -0.74 -10.05 0.30
C GLU A 55 -1.30 -11.28 1.00
N GLN A 56 -0.46 -12.28 1.24
CA GLN A 56 -0.89 -13.47 1.94
C GLN A 56 -1.32 -13.16 3.37
N ILE A 57 -0.52 -12.38 4.10
CA ILE A 57 -0.84 -11.98 5.47
C ILE A 57 -2.14 -11.16 5.50
N PHE A 58 -2.27 -10.24 4.56
CA PHE A 58 -3.47 -9.39 4.45
C PHE A 58 -4.72 -10.25 4.25
N ARG A 59 -4.68 -11.22 3.33
CA ARG A 59 -5.82 -12.12 3.10
C ARG A 59 -6.20 -12.91 4.35
N GLU A 60 -5.21 -13.36 5.11
CA GLU A 60 -5.44 -14.22 6.26
C GLU A 60 -5.89 -13.47 7.51
N GLN A 61 -5.39 -12.25 7.71
CA GLN A 61 -5.55 -11.56 8.98
C GLN A 61 -6.31 -10.25 8.91
N SER A 62 -6.43 -9.63 7.75
CA SER A 62 -7.15 -8.36 7.64
C SER A 62 -8.65 -8.57 7.69
N LYS A 63 -9.33 -7.68 8.40
CA LYS A 63 -10.80 -7.63 8.46
C LYS A 63 -11.37 -6.54 7.57
N LEU A 64 -10.51 -5.88 6.78
CA LEU A 64 -10.93 -4.80 5.92
C LEU A 64 -11.68 -5.32 4.71
N THR A 65 -12.65 -4.52 4.25
CA THR A 65 -13.36 -4.77 3.00
C THR A 65 -12.73 -3.94 1.89
N VAL A 66 -13.16 -4.19 0.64
CA VAL A 66 -12.67 -3.44 -0.52
C VAL A 66 -12.99 -1.94 -0.43
N ASP A 67 -13.94 -1.55 0.41
CA ASP A 67 -14.28 -0.14 0.61
C ASP A 67 -13.36 0.56 1.62
N ASP A 68 -12.56 -0.20 2.36
CA ASP A 68 -11.71 0.35 3.42
C ASP A 68 -10.32 0.75 2.95
N TYR A 69 -9.88 0.25 1.79
CA TYR A 69 -8.53 0.50 1.29
C TYR A 69 -8.49 0.53 -0.23
N THR A 70 -7.40 1.09 -0.76
CA THR A 70 -7.09 1.02 -2.18
C THR A 70 -5.66 0.55 -2.35
N TYR A 71 -5.41 -0.26 -3.35
CA TYR A 71 -4.11 -0.86 -3.61
C TYR A 71 -3.55 -0.32 -4.91
N TYR A 72 -2.27 0.11 -4.87
CA TYR A 72 -1.60 0.71 -6.03
C TYR A 72 -0.29 0.02 -6.33
N HIS A 73 0.07 0.03 -7.60
CA HIS A 73 1.40 -0.32 -8.08
C HIS A 73 2.06 0.96 -8.59
N VAL A 74 3.19 1.33 -7.99
CA VAL A 74 3.88 2.58 -8.31
C VAL A 74 5.25 2.28 -8.89
N LYS A 75 5.55 2.89 -10.04
CA LYS A 75 6.86 2.83 -10.68
C LYS A 75 7.34 4.25 -10.91
N ARG A 76 8.56 4.54 -10.51
CA ARG A 76 9.17 5.85 -10.72
C ARG A 76 10.46 5.71 -11.49
N ASP A 77 10.56 6.46 -12.59
CA ASP A 77 11.80 6.55 -13.36
C ASP A 77 12.71 7.59 -12.70
N LYS A 78 13.89 7.17 -12.25
CA LYS A 78 14.84 8.06 -11.57
C LYS A 78 15.44 9.09 -12.52
N GLU A 79 15.58 8.76 -13.81
CA GLU A 79 16.19 9.66 -14.77
C GLU A 79 15.25 10.78 -15.19
N SER A 80 14.02 10.43 -15.55
CA SER A 80 13.03 11.42 -16.00
C SER A 80 12.21 12.01 -14.86
N GLY A 81 12.17 11.33 -13.71
CA GLY A 81 11.31 11.71 -12.59
C GLY A 81 9.84 11.36 -12.81
N GLU A 82 9.50 10.72 -13.91
CA GLU A 82 8.13 10.33 -14.19
C GLU A 82 7.68 9.23 -13.23
N THR A 83 6.44 9.37 -12.76
CA THR A 83 5.82 8.39 -11.87
C THR A 83 4.61 7.78 -12.55
N ASP A 84 4.60 6.45 -12.65
CA ASP A 84 3.45 5.69 -13.12
C ASP A 84 2.79 5.06 -11.90
N CYS A 85 1.58 5.50 -11.58
CA CYS A 85 0.83 5.00 -10.43
C CYS A 85 -0.48 4.40 -10.95
N ARG A 86 -0.66 3.11 -10.75
CA ARG A 86 -1.85 2.40 -11.20
C ARG A 86 -2.57 1.75 -10.03
N GLN A 87 -3.86 1.98 -9.98
CA GLN A 87 -4.72 1.24 -9.06
C GLN A 87 -4.83 -0.20 -9.58
N ILE A 88 -4.54 -1.16 -8.72
CA ILE A 88 -4.63 -2.58 -9.06
C ILE A 88 -5.74 -3.24 -8.25
N GLU A 89 -6.05 -4.49 -8.58
CA GLU A 89 -7.10 -5.23 -7.91
C GLU A 89 -6.85 -5.34 -6.42
N HIS A 90 -7.91 -5.28 -5.64
CA HIS A 90 -7.84 -5.46 -4.21
C HIS A 90 -7.29 -6.86 -3.87
N ILE A 91 -6.66 -6.96 -2.71
CA ILE A 91 -6.13 -8.23 -2.20
C ILE A 91 -7.31 -9.08 -1.73
N VAL A 92 -7.52 -10.20 -2.37
CA VAL A 92 -8.62 -11.13 -2.06
C VAL A 92 -8.10 -12.50 -1.68
#